data_b4a6a9eb89e3681757124fc3c2bd1472
#
_entry.id   b4a6a9eb89e3681757124fc3c2bd1472
#
_cell.length_a   1.000
_cell.length_b   1.000
_cell.length_c   1.000
_cell.angle_alpha   90.00
_cell.angle_beta   90.00
_cell.angle_gamma   90.00
#
_symmetry.space_group_name_H-M   'P 1'
#
loop_
_entity.id
_entity.type
_entity.pdbx_description
1 polymer ?
#
loop_
_entity_poly.entity_id
_entity_poly.type
_entity_poly.pdbx_seq_one_letter_code
_entity_poly.pdbx_strand_id
1 'polypeptide(L)'
;MEIILKYFPDLTEEQRKQFAALYDLYIDWNSKINVISRKDIENLYEHHVLHSLGIAKTIQFRPGTSIMDLGTGGGFPGIPLAILFPEVTFHLVDSIGKKVRVATEVANAIGLKLSLIHI
;
A
#
# COMPACT_ATOMS: atom_id res chain seq x y z
N MET A 1 8.87 -10.01 -2.72
CA MET A 1 9.74 -8.84 -2.47
C MET A 1 10.82 -8.62 -3.53
N GLU A 2 11.44 -9.67 -4.01
CA GLU A 2 12.47 -9.57 -5.06
C GLU A 2 11.99 -8.86 -6.32
N ILE A 3 10.73 -9.09 -6.73
CA ILE A 3 10.16 -8.44 -7.91
C ILE A 3 10.09 -6.92 -7.74
N ILE A 4 9.83 -6.43 -6.53
CA ILE A 4 9.79 -4.99 -6.26
C ILE A 4 11.20 -4.40 -6.41
N LEU A 5 12.21 -5.06 -5.86
CA LEU A 5 13.60 -4.60 -5.97
C LEU A 5 14.12 -4.64 -7.41
N LYS A 6 13.62 -5.55 -8.23
CA LYS A 6 13.96 -5.62 -9.64
C LYS A 6 13.57 -4.35 -10.40
N TYR A 7 12.39 -3.81 -10.13
CA TYR A 7 11.88 -2.62 -10.82
C TYR A 7 12.18 -1.32 -10.08
N PHE A 8 12.47 -1.40 -8.78
CA PHE A 8 12.78 -0.24 -7.93
C PHE A 8 14.03 -0.55 -7.08
N PRO A 9 15.23 -0.54 -7.72
CA PRO A 9 16.46 -0.95 -7.02
C PRO A 9 17.00 0.08 -6.03
N ASP A 10 16.54 1.34 -6.11
CA ASP A 10 17.09 2.45 -5.34
C ASP A 10 16.30 2.78 -4.07
N LEU A 11 15.49 1.83 -3.58
CA LEU A 11 14.74 2.01 -2.35
C LEU A 11 15.67 2.22 -1.16
N THR A 12 15.27 3.10 -0.23
CA THR A 12 15.96 3.23 1.05
C THR A 12 15.78 1.97 1.88
N GLU A 13 16.59 1.79 2.91
CA GLU A 13 16.44 0.66 3.83
C GLU A 13 15.07 0.67 4.51
N GLU A 14 14.59 1.84 4.90
CA GLU A 14 13.26 1.99 5.50
C GLU A 14 12.16 1.53 4.52
N GLN A 15 12.22 1.96 3.27
CA GLN A 15 11.25 1.54 2.25
C GLN A 15 11.30 0.03 2.02
N ARG A 16 12.49 -0.57 1.98
CA ARG A 16 12.65 -2.02 1.84
C ARG A 16 11.98 -2.77 2.98
N LYS A 17 12.16 -2.31 4.21
CA LYS A 17 11.51 -2.91 5.38
C LYS A 17 9.99 -2.78 5.31
N GLN A 18 9.50 -1.63 4.89
CA GLN A 18 8.06 -1.39 4.75
C GLN A 18 7.45 -2.32 3.70
N PHE A 19 8.04 -2.41 2.52
CA PHE A 19 7.55 -3.34 1.49
C PHE A 19 7.67 -4.80 1.94
N ALA A 20 8.76 -5.17 2.57
CA ALA A 20 8.96 -6.56 3.02
C ALA A 20 7.93 -7.01 4.05
N ALA A 21 7.44 -6.09 4.89
CA ALA A 21 6.46 -6.40 5.91
C ALA A 21 5.03 -6.63 5.38
N LEU A 22 4.72 -6.17 4.18
CA LEU A 22 3.36 -6.17 3.65
C LEU A 22 2.76 -7.57 3.52
N TYR A 23 3.53 -8.55 3.06
CA TYR A 23 2.99 -9.90 2.83
C TYR A 23 2.40 -10.50 4.11
N ASP A 24 3.19 -10.55 5.18
CA ASP A 24 2.75 -11.15 6.44
C ASP A 24 1.60 -10.36 7.06
N LEU A 25 1.63 -9.03 6.96
CA LEU A 25 0.56 -8.20 7.47
C LEU A 25 -0.78 -8.46 6.74
N TYR A 26 -0.75 -8.51 5.42
CA TYR A 26 -1.97 -8.77 4.65
C TYR A 26 -2.45 -10.21 4.80
N ILE A 27 -1.55 -11.19 4.91
CA ILE A 27 -1.94 -12.58 5.20
C ILE A 27 -2.69 -12.63 6.52
N ASP A 28 -2.14 -12.02 7.57
CA ASP A 28 -2.76 -12.02 8.90
C ASP A 28 -4.14 -11.33 8.88
N TRP A 29 -4.22 -10.12 8.34
CA TRP A 29 -5.48 -9.39 8.29
C TRP A 29 -6.49 -10.02 7.36
N ASN A 30 -6.05 -10.59 6.24
CA ASN A 30 -6.95 -11.24 5.30
C ASN A 30 -7.58 -12.52 5.87
N SER A 31 -6.94 -13.15 6.84
CA SER A 31 -7.51 -14.28 7.56
C SER A 31 -8.73 -13.88 8.41
N LYS A 32 -8.79 -12.60 8.79
CA LYS A 32 -9.86 -12.03 9.62
C LYS A 32 -10.89 -11.28 8.79
N ILE A 33 -10.43 -10.50 7.82
CA ILE A 33 -11.26 -9.63 6.97
C ILE A 33 -10.80 -9.79 5.53
N ASN A 34 -11.67 -10.30 4.66
CA ASN A 34 -11.34 -10.49 3.24
C ASN A 34 -11.20 -9.15 2.53
N VAL A 35 -9.98 -8.75 2.21
CA VAL A 35 -9.68 -7.56 1.40
C VAL A 35 -9.01 -7.93 0.07
N ILE A 36 -8.44 -9.11 -0.03
CA ILE A 36 -7.78 -9.67 -1.22
C ILE A 36 -8.29 -11.09 -1.41
N SER A 37 -8.53 -11.50 -2.65
CA SER A 37 -8.97 -12.86 -2.93
C SER A 37 -7.89 -13.88 -2.53
N ARG A 38 -8.31 -15.10 -2.16
CA ARG A 38 -7.38 -16.18 -1.78
C ARG A 38 -6.41 -16.53 -2.91
N LYS A 39 -6.83 -16.38 -4.16
CA LYS A 39 -5.98 -16.63 -5.33
C LYS A 39 -4.88 -15.59 -5.45
N ASP A 40 -5.18 -14.33 -5.12
CA ASP A 40 -4.27 -13.23 -5.34
C ASP A 40 -3.32 -12.98 -4.17
N ILE A 41 -3.69 -13.38 -2.95
CA ILE A 41 -2.88 -13.07 -1.77
C ILE A 41 -1.47 -13.68 -1.84
N GLU A 42 -1.33 -14.88 -2.40
CA GLU A 42 -0.04 -15.52 -2.56
C GLU A 42 0.88 -14.75 -3.51
N ASN A 43 0.28 -14.01 -4.44
CA ASN A 43 0.98 -13.19 -5.42
C ASN A 43 0.86 -11.69 -5.09
N LEU A 44 0.83 -11.37 -3.80
CA LEU A 44 0.63 -9.99 -3.33
C LEU A 44 1.56 -8.99 -4.01
N TYR A 45 2.86 -9.31 -4.04
CA TYR A 45 3.83 -8.36 -4.58
C TYR A 45 3.68 -8.14 -6.08
N GLU A 46 3.35 -9.16 -6.85
CA GLU A 46 3.16 -9.03 -8.29
C GLU A 46 1.81 -8.41 -8.64
N HIS A 47 0.71 -8.95 -8.07
CA HIS A 47 -0.65 -8.57 -8.47
C HIS A 47 -1.15 -7.28 -7.83
N HIS A 48 -0.69 -6.96 -6.63
CA HIS A 48 -1.18 -5.80 -5.90
C HIS A 48 -0.12 -4.71 -5.70
N VAL A 49 1.04 -5.06 -5.17
CA VAL A 49 2.07 -4.06 -4.87
C VAL A 49 2.70 -3.52 -6.16
N LEU A 50 3.26 -4.38 -6.98
CA LEU A 50 3.89 -3.95 -8.23
C LEU A 50 2.90 -3.31 -9.19
N HIS A 51 1.69 -3.85 -9.26
CA HIS A 51 0.63 -3.26 -10.07
C HIS A 51 0.32 -1.82 -9.63
N SER A 52 0.21 -1.60 -8.31
CA SER A 52 0.02 -0.26 -7.75
C SER A 52 1.17 0.67 -8.11
N LEU A 53 2.41 0.19 -8.02
CA LEU A 53 3.60 0.98 -8.32
C LEU A 53 3.78 1.28 -9.81
N GLY A 54 3.01 0.60 -10.69
CA GLY A 54 2.97 0.91 -12.12
C GLY A 54 2.63 2.37 -12.40
N ILE A 55 1.84 2.99 -11.52
CA ILE A 55 1.50 4.42 -11.62
C ILE A 55 2.77 5.28 -11.56
N ALA A 56 3.74 4.90 -10.73
CA ALA A 56 4.98 5.64 -10.56
C ALA A 56 5.89 5.60 -11.78
N LYS A 57 5.69 4.66 -12.70
CA LYS A 57 6.44 4.60 -13.96
C LYS A 57 5.95 5.62 -14.96
N THR A 58 4.74 6.13 -14.77
CA THR A 58 4.10 7.11 -15.66
C THR A 58 4.07 8.50 -15.03
N ILE A 59 3.85 8.58 -13.72
CA ILE A 59 3.68 9.83 -12.99
C ILE A 59 4.68 9.89 -11.83
N GLN A 60 5.46 10.97 -11.75
CA GLN A 60 6.33 11.26 -10.61
C GLN A 60 5.69 12.39 -9.81
N PHE A 61 5.29 12.08 -8.59
CA PHE A 61 4.67 13.07 -7.72
C PHE A 61 5.74 13.96 -7.09
N ARG A 62 5.50 15.28 -7.11
CA ARG A 62 6.41 16.22 -6.48
C ARG A 62 6.26 16.16 -4.95
N PRO A 63 7.36 16.39 -4.20
CA PRO A 63 7.27 16.54 -2.75
C PRO A 63 6.23 17.60 -2.38
N GLY A 64 5.45 17.30 -1.33
CA GLY A 64 4.38 18.20 -0.87
C GLY A 64 3.04 18.02 -1.60
N THR A 65 2.98 17.17 -2.61
CA THR A 65 1.71 16.86 -3.29
C THR A 65 0.77 16.13 -2.34
N SER A 66 -0.52 16.40 -2.44
CA SER A 66 -1.57 15.70 -1.70
C SER A 66 -2.40 14.87 -2.68
N ILE A 67 -2.59 13.59 -2.38
CA ILE A 67 -3.27 12.65 -3.28
C ILE A 67 -4.37 11.93 -2.52
N MET A 68 -5.55 11.82 -3.15
CA MET A 68 -6.65 11.02 -2.64
C MET A 68 -6.73 9.71 -3.40
N ASP A 69 -6.77 8.60 -2.67
CA ASP A 69 -7.09 7.28 -3.21
C ASP A 69 -8.54 6.95 -2.86
N LEU A 70 -9.44 7.19 -3.80
CA LEU A 70 -10.86 6.98 -3.62
C LEU A 70 -11.22 5.53 -3.92
N GLY A 71 -11.83 4.85 -2.95
CA GLY A 71 -12.12 3.43 -3.08
C GLY A 71 -10.89 2.57 -2.84
N THR A 72 -10.08 2.92 -1.86
CA THR A 72 -8.78 2.27 -1.59
C THR A 72 -8.87 0.79 -1.23
N GLY A 73 -10.02 0.32 -0.73
CA GLY A 73 -10.18 -1.05 -0.26
C GLY A 73 -9.25 -1.32 0.92
N GLY A 74 -8.45 -2.38 0.81
CA GLY A 74 -7.45 -2.73 1.82
C GLY A 74 -6.19 -1.87 1.78
N GLY A 75 -6.13 -0.84 0.94
CA GLY A 75 -5.01 0.09 0.89
C GLY A 75 -4.25 0.13 -0.44
N PHE A 76 -4.89 -0.25 -1.54
CA PHE A 76 -4.26 -0.25 -2.87
C PHE A 76 -4.95 0.73 -3.82
N PRO A 77 -4.23 1.50 -4.61
CA PRO A 77 -2.75 1.60 -4.70
C PRO A 77 -2.11 2.48 -3.63
N GLY A 78 -2.87 3.04 -2.69
CA GLY A 78 -2.41 4.07 -1.77
C GLY A 78 -1.23 3.69 -0.89
N ILE A 79 -1.25 2.52 -0.24
CA ILE A 79 -0.17 2.12 0.67
C ILE A 79 1.15 1.90 -0.08
N PRO A 80 1.21 1.13 -1.16
CA PRO A 80 2.45 1.01 -1.93
C PRO A 80 2.99 2.36 -2.42
N LEU A 81 2.12 3.25 -2.90
CA LEU A 81 2.54 4.57 -3.37
C LEU A 81 3.03 5.46 -2.21
N ALA A 82 2.40 5.36 -1.05
CA ALA A 82 2.83 6.12 0.13
C ALA A 82 4.23 5.67 0.61
N ILE A 83 4.54 4.39 0.50
CA ILE A 83 5.90 3.89 0.79
C ILE A 83 6.90 4.48 -0.21
N LEU A 84 6.57 4.46 -1.50
CA LEU A 84 7.48 4.91 -2.56
C LEU A 84 7.69 6.43 -2.54
N PHE A 85 6.67 7.20 -2.18
CA PHE A 85 6.70 8.66 -2.15
C PHE A 85 6.53 9.21 -0.73
N PRO A 86 7.54 9.11 0.14
CA PRO A 86 7.41 9.49 1.56
C PRO A 86 7.15 10.99 1.79
N GLU A 87 7.42 11.84 0.80
CA GLU A 87 7.20 13.29 0.89
C GLU A 87 5.85 13.73 0.31
N VAL A 88 5.03 12.77 -0.11
CA VAL A 88 3.68 13.00 -0.62
C VAL A 88 2.67 12.63 0.46
N THR A 89 1.62 13.43 0.61
CA THR A 89 0.55 13.15 1.57
C THR A 89 -0.54 12.35 0.88
N PHE A 90 -0.87 11.18 1.41
CA PHE A 90 -1.91 10.33 0.88
C PHE A 90 -3.13 10.30 1.80
N HIS A 91 -4.31 10.41 1.19
CA HIS A 91 -5.60 10.30 1.85
C HIS A 91 -6.34 9.10 1.25
N LEU A 92 -6.46 8.03 2.01
CA LEU A 92 -7.10 6.79 1.56
C LEU A 92 -8.55 6.78 2.04
N VAL A 93 -9.49 6.62 1.12
CA VAL A 93 -10.92 6.74 1.38
C VAL A 93 -11.64 5.49 0.91
N ASP A 94 -12.52 4.95 1.76
CA ASP A 94 -13.41 3.86 1.37
C ASP A 94 -14.72 3.92 2.17
N SER A 95 -15.78 3.37 1.59
CA SER A 95 -17.08 3.28 2.25
C SER A 95 -17.23 2.03 3.13
N ILE A 96 -16.34 1.05 2.98
CA ILE A 96 -16.38 -0.21 3.73
C ILE A 96 -15.45 -0.12 4.94
N GLY A 97 -16.02 0.10 6.12
CA GLY A 97 -15.25 0.33 7.35
C GLY A 97 -14.27 -0.76 7.70
N LYS A 98 -14.61 -2.03 7.44
CA LYS A 98 -13.71 -3.16 7.68
C LYS A 98 -12.43 -3.07 6.86
N LYS A 99 -12.54 -2.64 5.61
CA LYS A 99 -11.40 -2.46 4.72
C LYS A 99 -10.53 -1.28 5.15
N VAL A 100 -11.15 -0.18 5.55
CA VAL A 100 -10.44 0.98 6.12
C VAL A 100 -9.65 0.56 7.35
N ARG A 101 -10.22 -0.30 8.19
CA ARG A 101 -9.54 -0.81 9.38
C ARG A 101 -8.27 -1.59 9.01
N VAL A 102 -8.34 -2.48 8.01
CA VAL A 102 -7.17 -3.24 7.55
C VAL A 102 -6.09 -2.28 7.06
N ALA A 103 -6.45 -1.34 6.20
CA ALA A 103 -5.49 -0.35 5.69
C ALA A 103 -4.85 0.47 6.81
N THR A 104 -5.64 0.87 7.82
CA THR A 104 -5.16 1.60 9.00
C THR A 104 -4.12 0.78 9.77
N GLU A 105 -4.44 -0.47 10.06
CA GLU A 105 -3.57 -1.34 10.84
C GLU A 105 -2.27 -1.67 10.09
N VAL A 106 -2.36 -1.92 8.79
CA VAL A 106 -1.16 -2.15 7.97
C VAL A 106 -0.28 -0.90 7.95
N ALA A 107 -0.86 0.26 7.69
CA ALA A 107 -0.10 1.53 7.66
C ALA A 107 0.58 1.81 9.00
N ASN A 108 -0.13 1.63 10.11
CA ASN A 108 0.44 1.84 11.44
C ASN A 108 1.57 0.85 11.74
N ALA A 109 1.41 -0.41 11.35
CA ALA A 109 2.42 -1.44 11.61
C ALA A 109 3.75 -1.15 10.92
N ILE A 110 3.73 -0.48 9.77
CA ILE A 110 4.94 -0.14 9.01
C ILE A 110 5.37 1.31 9.19
N GLY A 111 4.69 2.06 10.05
CA GLY A 111 5.06 3.44 10.36
C GLY A 111 4.76 4.45 9.27
N LEU A 112 3.79 4.18 8.41
CA LEU A 112 3.33 5.15 7.41
C LEU A 112 2.45 6.20 8.03
N LYS A 113 2.70 7.45 7.68
CA LYS A 113 1.87 8.59 8.06
C LYS A 113 0.98 8.97 6.88
N LEU A 114 -0.28 8.57 6.93
CA LEU A 114 -1.28 8.91 5.94
C LEU A 114 -2.64 9.04 6.62
N SER A 115 -3.61 9.61 5.91
CA SER A 115 -4.96 9.72 6.46
C SER A 115 -5.85 8.63 5.88
N LEU A 116 -6.66 8.02 6.74
CA LEU A 116 -7.59 6.96 6.38
C LEU A 116 -8.99 7.41 6.75
N ILE A 117 -9.87 7.47 5.77
CA ILE A 117 -11.19 8.07 5.90
C ILE A 117 -12.26 7.06 5.52
N HIS A 118 -13.17 6.81 6.46
CA HIS A 118 -14.38 6.00 6.23
C HIS A 118 -15.53 6.95 5.89
N ILE A 119 -16.10 6.79 4.72
CA ILE A 119 -17.25 7.58 4.27
C ILE A 119 -18.56 6.80 4.28
#